data_15e7e77418362edb1854b034a8b6a93c
#
_entry.id   15e7e77418362edb1854b034a8b6a93c
#
_cell.length_a   1.000
_cell.length_b   1.000
_cell.length_c   1.000
_cell.angle_alpha   90.00
_cell.angle_beta   90.00
_cell.angle_gamma   90.00
#
_symmetry.space_group_name_H-M   'P 1'
#
loop_
_entity.id
_entity.type
_entity.pdbx_description
1 polymer ?
#
loop_
_entity_poly.entity_id
_entity_poly.type
_entity_poly.pdbx_seq_one_letter_code
_entity_poly.pdbx_strand_id
1 'polypeptide(L)'
;MKRPYHAPQRAAAAARTREAIAAAAKDAFEHLGWSGATMRGIADQAGVSVKTVEALYRTKAELLKQVIDYAIAGDLRPIPVLGRDSAAAMQAAPDAPAMLGIHASYTRAMSGRAAAIFWVVEQAASSHQDIAALWAQMSDNRRTGANWAATTLLTKPGVPPGIGQRYAEEVFWIAVDPGTYRALTLGRGLSPVGFETWIKNFYHKMLLH
;
A
#
# COMPACT_ATOMS: atom_id res chain seq x y z
N MET A 1 -36.56 32.58 -2.06
CA MET A 1 -35.63 32.09 -1.05
C MET A 1 -34.68 31.07 -1.67
N LYS A 2 -33.38 31.36 -1.83
CA LYS A 2 -32.36 30.40 -2.27
C LYS A 2 -32.06 29.46 -1.09
N ARG A 3 -32.23 28.12 -1.28
CA ARG A 3 -31.81 27.10 -0.28
C ARG A 3 -30.32 27.25 0.03
N PRO A 4 -29.92 27.20 1.32
CA PRO A 4 -28.51 27.28 1.67
C PRO A 4 -27.73 26.13 1.01
N TYR A 5 -26.59 26.48 0.44
CA TYR A 5 -25.71 25.59 -0.32
C TYR A 5 -24.97 24.64 0.63
N HIS A 6 -25.38 23.37 0.71
CA HIS A 6 -24.79 22.32 1.60
C HIS A 6 -23.60 21.59 0.98
N ALA A 7 -22.63 22.34 0.43
CA ALA A 7 -21.43 21.74 -0.19
C ALA A 7 -20.63 20.81 0.77
N PRO A 8 -20.38 21.18 2.04
CA PRO A 8 -19.62 20.30 2.96
C PRO A 8 -20.32 18.97 3.23
N GLN A 9 -21.63 18.97 3.39
CA GLN A 9 -22.40 17.74 3.66
C GLN A 9 -22.42 16.80 2.46
N ARG A 10 -22.51 17.32 1.25
CA ARG A 10 -22.45 16.52 0.00
C ARG A 10 -21.05 15.94 -0.20
N ALA A 11 -19.99 16.70 0.06
CA ALA A 11 -18.62 16.22 -0.01
C ALA A 11 -18.36 15.10 1.00
N ALA A 12 -18.83 15.25 2.25
CA ALA A 12 -18.73 14.23 3.28
C ALA A 12 -19.54 12.95 2.92
N ALA A 13 -20.74 13.10 2.35
CA ALA A 13 -21.53 11.96 1.89
C ALA A 13 -20.83 11.21 0.73
N ALA A 14 -20.27 11.95 -0.24
CA ALA A 14 -19.51 11.37 -1.33
C ALA A 14 -18.23 10.66 -0.85
N ALA A 15 -17.55 11.19 0.16
CA ALA A 15 -16.39 10.54 0.78
C ALA A 15 -16.79 9.21 1.44
N ARG A 16 -17.84 9.19 2.27
CA ARG A 16 -18.37 7.95 2.88
C ARG A 16 -18.78 6.91 1.83
N THR A 17 -19.40 7.33 0.74
CA THR A 17 -19.76 6.41 -0.38
C THR A 17 -18.51 5.78 -0.99
N ARG A 18 -17.45 6.56 -1.25
CA ARG A 18 -16.19 6.02 -1.78
C ARG A 18 -15.53 5.05 -0.81
N GLU A 19 -15.51 5.38 0.47
CA GLU A 19 -14.97 4.49 1.52
C GLU A 19 -15.74 3.18 1.59
N ALA A 20 -17.08 3.21 1.57
CA ALA A 20 -17.91 2.02 1.57
C ALA A 20 -17.65 1.13 0.34
N ILE A 21 -17.56 1.73 -0.86
CA ILE A 21 -17.23 1.00 -2.08
C ILE A 21 -15.82 0.42 -2.01
N ALA A 22 -14.82 1.17 -1.55
CA ALA A 22 -13.44 0.68 -1.43
C ALA A 22 -13.33 -0.49 -0.44
N ALA A 23 -14.02 -0.42 0.69
CA ALA A 23 -14.05 -1.50 1.68
C ALA A 23 -14.73 -2.77 1.13
N ALA A 24 -15.92 -2.63 0.52
CA ALA A 24 -16.63 -3.74 -0.12
C ALA A 24 -15.83 -4.36 -1.28
N ALA A 25 -15.18 -3.53 -2.09
CA ALA A 25 -14.36 -3.99 -3.20
C ALA A 25 -13.11 -4.73 -2.69
N LYS A 26 -12.45 -4.22 -1.64
CA LYS A 26 -11.31 -4.89 -1.00
C LYS A 26 -11.73 -6.28 -0.52
N ASP A 27 -12.81 -6.38 0.23
CA ASP A 27 -13.33 -7.63 0.74
C ASP A 27 -13.66 -8.61 -0.40
N ALA A 28 -14.40 -8.16 -1.42
CA ALA A 28 -14.76 -8.97 -2.57
C ALA A 28 -13.52 -9.49 -3.33
N PHE A 29 -12.53 -8.64 -3.59
CA PHE A 29 -11.31 -9.06 -4.29
C PHE A 29 -10.49 -10.03 -3.45
N GLU A 30 -10.36 -9.82 -2.15
CA GLU A 30 -9.57 -10.69 -1.26
C GLU A 30 -10.18 -12.08 -1.07
N HIS A 31 -11.52 -12.18 -1.02
CA HIS A 31 -12.21 -13.46 -0.82
C HIS A 31 -12.55 -14.19 -2.11
N LEU A 32 -12.93 -13.48 -3.18
CA LEU A 32 -13.40 -14.05 -4.43
C LEU A 32 -12.36 -13.98 -5.56
N GLY A 33 -11.24 -13.31 -5.34
CA GLY A 33 -10.23 -13.06 -6.36
C GLY A 33 -10.71 -12.11 -7.45
N TRP A 34 -9.85 -11.87 -8.44
CA TRP A 34 -10.18 -10.99 -9.57
C TRP A 34 -11.41 -11.48 -10.35
N SER A 35 -11.46 -12.77 -10.70
CA SER A 35 -12.53 -13.31 -11.55
C SER A 35 -13.88 -13.36 -10.84
N GLY A 36 -13.92 -13.68 -9.55
CA GLY A 36 -15.16 -13.83 -8.78
C GLY A 36 -15.78 -12.49 -8.34
N ALA A 37 -14.96 -11.46 -8.12
CA ALA A 37 -15.45 -10.15 -7.77
C ALA A 37 -16.15 -9.47 -8.96
N THR A 38 -17.37 -8.94 -8.74
CA THR A 38 -18.15 -8.23 -9.77
C THR A 38 -18.54 -6.85 -9.31
N MET A 39 -18.68 -5.88 -10.26
CA MET A 39 -19.13 -4.52 -9.95
C MET A 39 -20.51 -4.50 -9.27
N ARG A 40 -21.40 -5.44 -9.67
CA ARG A 40 -22.72 -5.60 -9.04
C ARG A 40 -22.62 -6.09 -7.59
N GLY A 41 -21.86 -7.18 -7.34
CA GLY A 41 -21.69 -7.71 -5.98
C GLY A 41 -21.06 -6.69 -5.03
N ILE A 42 -20.08 -5.93 -5.52
CA ILE A 42 -19.46 -4.84 -4.77
C ILE A 42 -20.46 -3.72 -4.46
N ALA A 43 -21.30 -3.34 -5.43
CA ALA A 43 -22.35 -2.33 -5.23
C ALA A 43 -23.38 -2.77 -4.19
N ASP A 44 -23.83 -4.01 -4.28
CA ASP A 44 -24.79 -4.61 -3.35
C ASP A 44 -24.19 -4.65 -1.92
N GLN A 45 -22.95 -5.08 -1.77
CA GLN A 45 -22.24 -5.10 -0.48
C GLN A 45 -22.00 -3.69 0.10
N ALA A 46 -21.71 -2.70 -0.76
CA ALA A 46 -21.52 -1.31 -0.35
C ALA A 46 -22.83 -0.57 -0.07
N GLY A 47 -24.00 -1.17 -0.33
CA GLY A 47 -25.31 -0.54 -0.17
C GLY A 47 -25.58 0.60 -1.14
N VAL A 48 -25.02 0.52 -2.36
CA VAL A 48 -25.19 1.55 -3.40
C VAL A 48 -25.67 0.94 -4.73
N SER A 49 -26.12 1.77 -5.67
CA SER A 49 -26.47 1.26 -7.00
C SER A 49 -25.20 0.93 -7.81
N VAL A 50 -25.32 -0.06 -8.72
CA VAL A 50 -24.23 -0.38 -9.68
C VAL A 50 -23.84 0.86 -10.48
N LYS A 51 -24.82 1.68 -10.90
CA LYS A 51 -24.58 2.95 -11.60
C LYS A 51 -23.73 3.93 -10.79
N THR A 52 -23.84 3.90 -9.46
CA THR A 52 -22.99 4.73 -8.59
C THR A 52 -21.54 4.26 -8.64
N VAL A 53 -21.31 2.95 -8.61
CA VAL A 53 -19.95 2.38 -8.72
C VAL A 53 -19.36 2.68 -10.09
N GLU A 54 -20.12 2.44 -11.18
CA GLU A 54 -19.69 2.68 -12.56
C GLU A 54 -19.44 4.17 -12.87
N ALA A 55 -20.17 5.07 -12.21
CA ALA A 55 -19.94 6.51 -12.34
C ALA A 55 -18.63 6.97 -11.67
N LEU A 56 -18.19 6.27 -10.62
CA LEU A 56 -16.95 6.56 -9.91
C LEU A 56 -15.75 5.81 -10.50
N TYR A 57 -15.98 4.60 -10.99
CA TYR A 57 -14.95 3.69 -11.50
C TYR A 57 -15.46 3.05 -12.79
N ARG A 58 -14.91 3.47 -13.93
CA ARG A 58 -15.35 3.02 -15.26
C ARG A 58 -15.17 1.52 -15.47
N THR A 59 -14.13 0.95 -14.86
CA THR A 59 -13.76 -0.45 -15.00
C THR A 59 -13.48 -1.10 -13.64
N LYS A 60 -13.58 -2.42 -13.60
CA LYS A 60 -13.19 -3.20 -12.41
C LYS A 60 -11.70 -3.04 -12.10
N ALA A 61 -10.85 -2.84 -13.12
CA ALA A 61 -9.42 -2.59 -12.94
C ALA A 61 -9.14 -1.22 -12.29
N GLU A 62 -9.86 -0.16 -12.67
CA GLU A 62 -9.79 1.14 -12.00
C GLU A 62 -10.22 1.05 -10.53
N LEU A 63 -11.28 0.29 -10.24
CA LEU A 63 -11.72 0.05 -8.87
C LEU A 63 -10.66 -0.72 -8.08
N LEU A 64 -10.05 -1.76 -8.67
CA LEU A 64 -8.96 -2.52 -8.03
C LEU A 64 -7.76 -1.61 -7.74
N LYS A 65 -7.38 -0.74 -8.70
CA LYS A 65 -6.32 0.24 -8.47
C LYS A 65 -6.63 1.13 -7.26
N GLN A 66 -7.85 1.64 -7.15
CA GLN A 66 -8.26 2.46 -5.99
C GLN A 66 -8.18 1.68 -4.67
N VAL A 67 -8.55 0.40 -4.68
CA VAL A 67 -8.44 -0.47 -3.50
C VAL A 67 -6.98 -0.66 -3.09
N ILE A 68 -6.07 -0.82 -4.05
CA ILE A 68 -4.63 -0.92 -3.81
C ILE A 68 -4.10 0.37 -3.18
N ASP A 69 -4.42 1.52 -3.79
CA ASP A 69 -4.00 2.83 -3.29
C ASP A 69 -4.50 3.05 -1.84
N TYR A 70 -5.76 2.68 -1.56
CA TYR A 70 -6.34 2.70 -0.23
C TYR A 70 -5.62 1.76 0.74
N ALA A 71 -5.33 0.53 0.34
CA ALA A 71 -4.63 -0.45 1.19
C ALA A 71 -3.20 -0.01 1.54
N ILE A 72 -2.47 0.54 0.58
CA ILE A 72 -1.12 1.08 0.80
C ILE A 72 -1.17 2.30 1.72
N ALA A 73 -2.02 3.26 1.41
CA ALA A 73 -2.10 4.55 2.09
C ALA A 73 -2.77 4.47 3.47
N GLY A 74 -3.78 3.60 3.62
CA GLY A 74 -4.63 3.48 4.80
C GLY A 74 -5.83 4.44 4.80
N ASP A 75 -5.94 5.31 3.80
CA ASP A 75 -7.05 6.25 3.62
C ASP A 75 -7.20 6.63 2.13
N LEU A 76 -8.28 7.35 1.78
CA LEU A 76 -8.56 7.82 0.42
C LEU A 76 -8.12 9.28 0.16
N ARG A 77 -7.28 9.86 1.02
CA ARG A 77 -6.77 11.21 0.80
C ARG A 77 -5.85 11.24 -0.43
N PRO A 78 -5.95 12.24 -1.31
CA PRO A 78 -5.13 12.34 -2.51
C PRO A 78 -3.71 12.83 -2.18
N ILE A 79 -3.06 12.18 -1.23
CA ILE A 79 -1.69 12.49 -0.80
C ILE A 79 -0.79 11.33 -1.20
N PRO A 80 0.20 11.54 -2.07
CA PRO A 80 1.16 10.52 -2.44
C PRO A 80 1.85 9.92 -1.20
N VAL A 81 2.24 8.65 -1.26
CA VAL A 81 2.90 7.95 -0.13
C VAL A 81 4.10 8.71 0.41
N LEU A 82 4.93 9.26 -0.47
CA LEU A 82 6.12 10.04 -0.10
C LEU A 82 5.82 11.45 0.43
N GLY A 83 4.58 11.91 0.36
CA GLY A 83 4.11 13.16 0.95
C GLY A 83 3.41 12.98 2.30
N ARG A 84 3.40 11.77 2.88
CA ARG A 84 2.70 11.46 4.13
C ARG A 84 3.59 11.60 5.36
N ASP A 85 2.96 11.65 6.54
CA ASP A 85 3.62 11.84 7.83
C ASP A 85 4.74 10.80 8.08
N SER A 86 4.56 9.56 7.62
CA SER A 86 5.60 8.53 7.74
C SER A 86 6.87 8.86 6.96
N ALA A 87 6.74 9.40 5.76
CA ALA A 87 7.88 9.84 4.96
C ALA A 87 8.55 11.08 5.60
N ALA A 88 7.76 12.04 6.06
CA ALA A 88 8.28 13.20 6.79
C ALA A 88 9.03 12.79 8.07
N ALA A 89 8.49 11.82 8.83
CA ALA A 89 9.14 11.29 10.02
C ALA A 89 10.47 10.58 9.71
N MET A 90 10.55 9.82 8.61
CA MET A 90 11.80 9.21 8.15
C MET A 90 12.83 10.27 7.76
N GLN A 91 12.42 11.35 7.07
CA GLN A 91 13.30 12.46 6.72
C GLN A 91 13.79 13.22 7.97
N ALA A 92 12.95 13.40 8.98
CA ALA A 92 13.29 14.08 10.23
C ALA A 92 14.05 13.21 11.24
N ALA A 93 14.19 11.90 10.99
CA ALA A 93 14.87 10.99 11.90
C ALA A 93 16.32 11.43 12.15
N PRO A 94 16.81 11.39 13.42
CA PRO A 94 18.13 11.92 13.76
C PRO A 94 19.29 11.06 13.24
N ASP A 95 19.07 9.78 13.04
CA ASP A 95 20.10 8.82 12.65
C ASP A 95 19.50 7.65 11.85
N ALA A 96 20.37 6.79 11.33
CA ALA A 96 19.99 5.62 10.55
C ALA A 96 19.14 4.61 11.35
N PRO A 97 19.48 4.21 12.58
CA PRO A 97 18.65 3.31 13.38
C PRO A 97 17.23 3.83 13.60
N ALA A 98 17.06 5.11 13.91
CA ALA A 98 15.74 5.72 14.11
C ALA A 98 14.93 5.71 12.80
N MET A 99 15.53 6.10 11.67
CA MET A 99 14.90 6.07 10.35
C MET A 99 14.45 4.65 9.98
N LEU A 100 15.31 3.65 10.15
CA LEU A 100 15.02 2.24 9.86
C LEU A 100 13.91 1.69 10.76
N GLY A 101 13.85 2.11 12.02
CA GLY A 101 12.77 1.77 12.94
C GLY A 101 11.41 2.29 12.46
N ILE A 102 11.35 3.55 12.00
CA ILE A 102 10.13 4.16 11.43
C ILE A 102 9.73 3.42 10.15
N HIS A 103 10.69 3.12 9.26
CA HIS A 103 10.41 2.40 8.02
C HIS A 103 9.89 0.98 8.30
N ALA A 104 10.42 0.27 9.28
CA ALA A 104 9.95 -1.06 9.67
C ALA A 104 8.48 -1.03 10.15
N SER A 105 8.14 -0.06 11.00
CA SER A 105 6.76 0.14 11.48
C SER A 105 5.80 0.51 10.34
N TYR A 106 6.22 1.38 9.42
CA TYR A 106 5.48 1.69 8.20
C TYR A 106 5.25 0.44 7.35
N THR A 107 6.32 -0.34 7.10
CA THR A 107 6.26 -1.56 6.28
C THR A 107 5.30 -2.59 6.89
N ARG A 108 5.34 -2.81 8.21
CA ARG A 108 4.39 -3.68 8.90
C ARG A 108 2.94 -3.22 8.68
N ALA A 109 2.67 -1.95 8.90
CA ALA A 109 1.32 -1.40 8.79
C ALA A 109 0.79 -1.47 7.34
N MET A 110 1.61 -1.10 6.37
CA MET A 110 1.29 -1.15 4.94
C MET A 110 1.07 -2.60 4.48
N SER A 111 2.01 -3.50 4.75
CA SER A 111 1.93 -4.90 4.33
C SER A 111 0.73 -5.62 4.95
N GLY A 112 0.41 -5.34 6.23
CA GLY A 112 -0.77 -5.90 6.89
C GLY A 112 -2.09 -5.53 6.21
N ARG A 113 -2.16 -4.36 5.57
CA ARG A 113 -3.36 -3.94 4.82
C ARG A 113 -3.35 -4.40 3.36
N ALA A 114 -2.17 -4.47 2.73
CA ALA A 114 -2.05 -4.56 1.28
C ALA A 114 -1.62 -5.93 0.76
N ALA A 115 -1.01 -6.80 1.57
CA ALA A 115 -0.43 -8.05 1.07
C ALA A 115 -1.45 -9.00 0.42
N ALA A 116 -2.70 -9.04 0.93
CA ALA A 116 -3.74 -9.87 0.34
C ALA A 116 -4.19 -9.35 -1.03
N ILE A 117 -4.41 -8.04 -1.16
CA ILE A 117 -4.82 -7.45 -2.43
C ILE A 117 -3.69 -7.49 -3.48
N PHE A 118 -2.43 -7.35 -3.07
CA PHE A 118 -1.28 -7.54 -3.97
C PHE A 118 -1.24 -8.95 -4.55
N TRP A 119 -1.55 -9.96 -3.72
CA TRP A 119 -1.64 -11.35 -4.17
C TRP A 119 -2.72 -11.54 -5.23
N VAL A 120 -3.88 -10.91 -5.07
CA VAL A 120 -4.96 -10.95 -6.09
C VAL A 120 -4.48 -10.38 -7.42
N VAL A 121 -3.77 -9.26 -7.40
CA VAL A 121 -3.22 -8.64 -8.62
C VAL A 121 -2.18 -9.56 -9.27
N GLU A 122 -1.23 -10.07 -8.49
CA GLU A 122 -0.18 -10.97 -8.99
C GLU A 122 -0.76 -12.21 -9.67
N GLN A 123 -1.74 -12.86 -9.04
CA GLN A 123 -2.40 -14.04 -9.62
C GLN A 123 -3.17 -13.71 -10.91
N ALA A 124 -3.81 -12.55 -10.97
CA ALA A 124 -4.60 -12.15 -12.14
C ALA A 124 -3.75 -11.61 -13.29
N ALA A 125 -2.56 -11.07 -13.01
CA ALA A 125 -1.68 -10.44 -13.99
C ALA A 125 -1.25 -11.40 -15.12
N SER A 126 -1.12 -12.70 -14.84
CA SER A 126 -0.74 -13.72 -15.83
C SER A 126 -1.79 -13.94 -16.91
N SER A 127 -3.06 -13.59 -16.65
CA SER A 127 -4.20 -13.92 -17.53
C SER A 127 -4.99 -12.71 -18.01
N HIS A 128 -4.68 -11.49 -17.50
CA HIS A 128 -5.42 -10.27 -17.80
C HIS A 128 -4.46 -9.12 -18.06
N GLN A 129 -4.43 -8.62 -19.29
CA GLN A 129 -3.46 -7.60 -19.75
C GLN A 129 -3.55 -6.27 -18.97
N ASP A 130 -4.75 -5.81 -18.65
CA ASP A 130 -4.99 -4.61 -17.83
C ASP A 130 -4.45 -4.76 -16.40
N ILE A 131 -4.54 -5.98 -15.84
CA ILE A 131 -3.98 -6.29 -14.51
C ILE A 131 -2.46 -6.48 -14.59
N ALA A 132 -1.92 -7.03 -15.68
CA ALA A 132 -0.48 -7.07 -15.90
C ALA A 132 0.14 -5.65 -15.95
N ALA A 133 -0.52 -4.72 -16.62
CA ALA A 133 -0.09 -3.32 -16.64
C ALA A 133 -0.15 -2.67 -15.24
N LEU A 134 -1.21 -2.96 -14.47
CA LEU A 134 -1.33 -2.50 -13.07
C LEU A 134 -0.22 -3.09 -12.19
N TRP A 135 0.08 -4.38 -12.34
CA TRP A 135 1.18 -5.05 -11.62
C TRP A 135 2.53 -4.42 -11.92
N ALA A 136 2.81 -4.13 -13.20
CA ALA A 136 4.04 -3.44 -13.60
C ALA A 136 4.14 -2.06 -12.95
N GLN A 137 3.07 -1.27 -12.98
CA GLN A 137 3.03 0.04 -12.34
C GLN A 137 3.27 -0.04 -10.82
N MET A 138 2.67 -1.04 -10.15
CA MET A 138 2.91 -1.27 -8.72
C MET A 138 4.37 -1.60 -8.42
N SER A 139 5.01 -2.39 -9.29
CA SER A 139 6.43 -2.71 -9.18
C SER A 139 7.31 -1.47 -9.35
N ASP A 140 7.01 -0.60 -10.29
CA ASP A 140 7.74 0.66 -10.50
C ASP A 140 7.56 1.62 -9.31
N ASN A 141 6.34 1.73 -8.77
CA ASN A 141 6.07 2.54 -7.59
C ASN A 141 6.85 2.02 -6.36
N ARG A 142 6.93 0.68 -6.19
CA ARG A 142 7.70 0.06 -5.11
C ARG A 142 9.19 0.34 -5.27
N ARG A 143 9.72 0.29 -6.51
CA ARG A 143 11.11 0.67 -6.81
C ARG A 143 11.40 2.12 -6.46
N THR A 144 10.50 3.03 -6.84
CA THR A 144 10.59 4.45 -6.49
C THR A 144 10.63 4.65 -4.97
N GLY A 145 9.80 3.95 -4.22
CA GLY A 145 9.79 3.98 -2.76
C GLY A 145 11.09 3.45 -2.14
N ALA A 146 11.61 2.33 -2.64
CA ALA A 146 12.87 1.74 -2.18
C ALA A 146 14.07 2.67 -2.46
N ASN A 147 14.13 3.26 -3.65
CA ASN A 147 15.15 4.24 -4.02
C ASN A 147 15.10 5.47 -3.10
N TRP A 148 13.91 6.01 -2.86
CA TRP A 148 13.72 7.14 -1.96
C TRP A 148 14.17 6.80 -0.52
N ALA A 149 13.83 5.63 -0.01
CA ALA A 149 14.23 5.19 1.33
C ALA A 149 15.75 5.03 1.44
N ALA A 150 16.38 4.44 0.42
CA ALA A 150 17.85 4.32 0.34
C ALA A 150 18.53 5.69 0.32
N THR A 151 18.06 6.61 -0.53
CA THR A 151 18.59 7.98 -0.60
C THR A 151 18.45 8.70 0.74
N THR A 152 17.29 8.56 1.39
CA THR A 152 17.05 9.15 2.72
C THR A 152 17.97 8.55 3.77
N LEU A 153 18.14 7.22 3.79
CA LEU A 153 19.04 6.54 4.73
C LEU A 153 20.48 7.04 4.61
N LEU A 154 21.00 7.16 3.39
CA LEU A 154 22.40 7.55 3.14
C LEU A 154 22.72 8.99 3.56
N THR A 155 21.71 9.81 3.84
CA THR A 155 21.92 11.14 4.47
C THR A 155 22.05 11.09 5.99
N LYS A 156 21.81 9.92 6.62
CA LYS A 156 21.73 9.81 8.07
C LYS A 156 23.06 9.45 8.70
N PRO A 157 23.38 10.01 9.88
CA PRO A 157 24.49 9.51 10.70
C PRO A 157 24.28 8.04 11.07
N GLY A 158 25.39 7.29 11.17
CA GLY A 158 25.37 5.90 11.61
C GLY A 158 25.24 4.87 10.48
N VAL A 159 25.24 5.29 9.21
CA VAL A 159 25.41 4.36 8.08
C VAL A 159 26.89 4.02 7.94
N PRO A 160 27.28 2.73 7.90
CA PRO A 160 28.67 2.31 7.74
C PRO A 160 29.25 2.76 6.38
N PRO A 161 30.55 3.09 6.32
CA PRO A 161 31.24 3.29 5.07
C PRO A 161 31.12 2.04 4.18
N GLY A 162 30.77 2.23 2.91
CA GLY A 162 30.63 1.12 1.95
C GLY A 162 29.19 0.68 1.69
N ILE A 163 28.22 1.13 2.46
CA ILE A 163 26.80 0.97 2.10
C ILE A 163 26.47 1.95 0.96
N GLY A 164 26.35 1.42 -0.25
CA GLY A 164 26.01 2.20 -1.44
C GLY A 164 24.51 2.25 -1.73
N GLN A 165 24.10 3.23 -2.56
CA GLN A 165 22.70 3.48 -2.94
C GLN A 165 22.01 2.20 -3.46
N ARG A 166 22.64 1.50 -4.40
CA ARG A 166 22.06 0.31 -5.02
C ARG A 166 21.81 -0.81 -4.01
N TYR A 167 22.78 -1.06 -3.14
CA TYR A 167 22.66 -2.10 -2.11
C TYR A 167 21.54 -1.77 -1.12
N ALA A 168 21.48 -0.53 -0.64
CA ALA A 168 20.42 -0.09 0.25
C ALA A 168 19.03 -0.18 -0.42
N GLU A 169 18.93 0.19 -1.72
CA GLU A 169 17.69 0.05 -2.49
C GLU A 169 17.24 -1.42 -2.57
N GLU A 170 18.13 -2.35 -2.87
CA GLU A 170 17.83 -3.79 -2.91
C GLU A 170 17.33 -4.32 -1.57
N VAL A 171 17.91 -3.87 -0.46
CA VAL A 171 17.47 -4.23 0.90
C VAL A 171 16.06 -3.70 1.18
N PHE A 172 15.78 -2.44 0.88
CA PHE A 172 14.42 -1.89 1.03
C PHE A 172 13.41 -2.57 0.10
N TRP A 173 13.81 -2.85 -1.15
CA TRP A 173 12.98 -3.56 -2.12
C TRP A 173 12.48 -4.91 -1.59
N ILE A 174 13.37 -5.71 -1.00
CA ILE A 174 13.02 -7.01 -0.41
C ILE A 174 12.15 -6.83 0.84
N ALA A 175 12.47 -5.86 1.69
CA ALA A 175 11.74 -5.63 2.93
C ALA A 175 10.27 -5.24 2.72
N VAL A 176 9.97 -4.44 1.66
CA VAL A 176 8.60 -4.03 1.33
C VAL A 176 7.88 -5.00 0.37
N ASP A 177 8.49 -6.15 0.06
CA ASP A 177 7.89 -7.13 -0.83
C ASP A 177 6.68 -7.82 -0.18
N PRO A 178 5.49 -7.82 -0.82
CA PRO A 178 4.31 -8.48 -0.29
C PRO A 178 4.48 -9.99 -0.14
N GLY A 179 5.28 -10.62 -0.99
CA GLY A 179 5.64 -12.03 -0.91
C GLY A 179 6.45 -12.34 0.36
N THR A 180 7.40 -11.47 0.71
CA THR A 180 8.17 -11.56 1.97
C THR A 180 7.25 -11.51 3.19
N TYR A 181 6.30 -10.55 3.22
CA TYR A 181 5.31 -10.48 4.29
C TYR A 181 4.49 -11.77 4.39
N ARG A 182 3.93 -12.23 3.28
CA ARG A 182 3.11 -13.45 3.23
C ARG A 182 3.89 -14.70 3.65
N ALA A 183 5.11 -14.86 3.16
CA ALA A 183 5.97 -16.00 3.51
C ALA A 183 6.24 -16.07 5.01
N LEU A 184 6.50 -14.93 5.65
CA LEU A 184 6.80 -14.87 7.07
C LEU A 184 5.56 -14.95 7.96
N THR A 185 4.45 -14.30 7.59
CA THR A 185 3.24 -14.30 8.43
C THR A 185 2.37 -15.52 8.18
N LEU A 186 2.00 -15.82 6.93
CA LEU A 186 1.15 -16.97 6.62
C LEU A 186 1.95 -18.27 6.56
N GLY A 187 3.15 -18.25 5.98
CA GLY A 187 4.00 -19.43 5.83
C GLY A 187 4.70 -19.86 7.13
N ARG A 188 5.18 -18.90 7.93
CA ARG A 188 5.95 -19.15 9.16
C ARG A 188 5.20 -18.78 10.44
N GLY A 189 4.00 -18.21 10.34
CA GLY A 189 3.16 -17.88 11.49
C GLY A 189 3.65 -16.69 12.32
N LEU A 190 4.49 -15.80 11.78
CA LEU A 190 4.88 -14.60 12.50
C LEU A 190 3.67 -13.70 12.71
N SER A 191 3.52 -13.18 13.93
CA SER A 191 2.57 -12.10 14.17
C SER A 191 3.00 -10.81 13.46
N PRO A 192 2.11 -9.85 13.23
CA PRO A 192 2.50 -8.55 12.66
C PRO A 192 3.65 -7.86 13.41
N VAL A 193 3.67 -7.96 14.74
CA VAL A 193 4.77 -7.43 15.57
C VAL A 193 6.05 -8.24 15.38
N GLY A 194 5.93 -9.57 15.27
CA GLY A 194 7.06 -10.46 14.94
C GLY A 194 7.67 -10.12 13.58
N PHE A 195 6.85 -9.81 12.59
CA PHE A 195 7.31 -9.34 11.28
C PHE A 195 8.05 -8.00 11.37
N GLU A 196 7.53 -7.02 12.14
CA GLU A 196 8.25 -5.75 12.35
C GLU A 196 9.61 -5.97 13.02
N THR A 197 9.67 -6.83 14.02
CA THR A 197 10.92 -7.19 14.70
C THR A 197 11.90 -7.85 13.73
N TRP A 198 11.39 -8.76 12.88
CA TRP A 198 12.21 -9.40 11.85
C TRP A 198 12.80 -8.37 10.86
N ILE A 199 11.99 -7.41 10.38
CA ILE A 199 12.48 -6.34 9.49
C ILE A 199 13.53 -5.48 10.19
N LYS A 200 13.33 -5.09 11.44
CA LYS A 200 14.32 -4.30 12.21
C LYS A 200 15.67 -5.04 12.30
N ASN A 201 15.63 -6.34 12.59
CA ASN A 201 16.82 -7.17 12.63
C ASN A 201 17.47 -7.35 11.25
N PHE A 202 16.66 -7.50 10.21
CA PHE A 202 17.13 -7.55 8.82
C PHE A 202 17.85 -6.27 8.43
N TYR A 203 17.26 -5.10 8.66
CA TYR A 203 17.92 -3.82 8.41
C TYR A 203 19.19 -3.65 9.21
N HIS A 204 19.17 -4.00 10.49
CA HIS A 204 20.35 -3.88 11.34
C HIS A 204 21.55 -4.69 10.77
N LYS A 205 21.29 -5.92 10.35
CA LYS A 205 22.35 -6.78 9.77
C LYS A 205 22.81 -6.32 8.39
N MET A 206 21.90 -5.79 7.57
CA MET A 206 22.20 -5.48 6.18
C MET A 206 22.69 -4.05 5.97
N LEU A 207 22.31 -3.11 6.81
CA LEU A 207 22.51 -1.68 6.59
C LEU A 207 23.30 -0.97 7.71
N LEU A 208 23.56 -1.63 8.85
CA LEU A 208 24.25 -1.04 9.99
C LEU A 208 25.48 -1.86 10.44
N HIS A 209 25.82 -2.91 9.73
CA HIS A 209 27.02 -3.73 9.90
C HIS A 209 27.77 -3.87 8.54
#